data_635c5ce72cf99e4c062fcdcdf245824e
#
_entry.id   635c5ce72cf99e4c062fcdcdf245824e
#
_cell.length_a   1.000
_cell.length_b   1.000
_cell.length_c   1.000
_cell.angle_alpha   90.00
_cell.angle_beta   90.00
_cell.angle_gamma   90.00
#
_symmetry.space_group_name_H-M   'P 1'
#
loop_
_entity.id
_entity.type
_entity.pdbx_description
1 polymer ?
#
loop_
_entity_poly.entity_id
_entity_poly.type
_entity_poly.pdbx_seq_one_letter_code
_entity_poly.pdbx_strand_id
1 'polypeptide(L)'
;MRIELDNNITELAPAMAALQAFSASHALDEAASQAAELALDELLSNIIRHGRLDAGQHDIVMELAVEEGSLRIRISDGGIPFNPFDCPPPDLDLPLEEREPGGQGIHLVKNFMDEYDYEYRDRRNVVTLRKKLASNAP
;
A
#
# COMPACT_ATOMS: atom_id res chain seq x y z
N MET A 1 -14.65 -2.11 1.57
CA MET A 1 -14.38 -2.79 0.29
C MET A 1 -13.20 -3.73 0.47
N ARG A 2 -13.34 -4.95 0.00
CA ARG A 2 -12.30 -5.98 0.13
C ARG A 2 -12.15 -6.69 -1.22
N ILE A 3 -10.91 -6.81 -1.70
CA ILE A 3 -10.65 -7.58 -2.91
C ILE A 3 -9.46 -8.52 -2.70
N GLU A 4 -9.50 -9.66 -3.34
CA GLU A 4 -8.42 -10.64 -3.33
C GLU A 4 -7.67 -10.57 -4.65
N LEU A 5 -6.35 -10.58 -4.58
CA LEU A 5 -5.49 -10.43 -5.74
C LEU A 5 -4.50 -11.58 -5.82
N ASP A 6 -4.14 -11.96 -7.04
CA ASP A 6 -3.06 -12.90 -7.26
C ASP A 6 -1.72 -12.21 -7.13
N ASN A 7 -0.68 -12.96 -6.80
CA ASN A 7 0.68 -12.43 -6.72
C ASN A 7 1.26 -12.32 -8.13
N ASN A 8 0.78 -11.33 -8.88
CA ASN A 8 1.15 -11.12 -10.26
C ASN A 8 1.06 -9.63 -10.57
N ILE A 9 2.05 -9.11 -11.29
CA ILE A 9 2.12 -7.67 -11.63
C ILE A 9 0.89 -7.18 -12.40
N THR A 10 0.22 -8.06 -13.13
CA THR A 10 -0.99 -7.71 -13.85
C THR A 10 -2.15 -7.32 -12.93
N GLU A 11 -2.07 -7.66 -11.65
CA GLU A 11 -3.10 -7.31 -10.68
C GLU A 11 -3.02 -5.86 -10.19
N LEU A 12 -1.95 -5.15 -10.50
CA LEU A 12 -1.84 -3.74 -10.13
C LEU A 12 -2.95 -2.90 -10.77
N ALA A 13 -3.25 -3.14 -12.04
CA ALA A 13 -4.28 -2.37 -12.75
C ALA A 13 -5.69 -2.58 -12.15
N PRO A 14 -6.17 -3.81 -11.91
CA PRO A 14 -7.46 -3.98 -11.25
C PRO A 14 -7.48 -3.43 -9.82
N ALA A 15 -6.38 -3.54 -9.08
CA ALA A 15 -6.32 -2.97 -7.74
C ALA A 15 -6.44 -1.44 -7.77
N MET A 16 -5.74 -0.80 -8.69
CA MET A 16 -5.79 0.65 -8.85
C MET A 16 -7.17 1.11 -9.31
N ALA A 17 -7.81 0.35 -10.21
CA ALA A 17 -9.18 0.65 -10.65
C ALA A 17 -10.17 0.55 -9.48
N ALA A 18 -10.02 -0.45 -8.62
CA ALA A 18 -10.86 -0.59 -7.44
C ALA A 18 -10.68 0.59 -6.48
N LEU A 19 -9.44 1.05 -6.29
CA LEU A 19 -9.17 2.23 -5.48
C LEU A 19 -9.81 3.47 -6.05
N GLN A 20 -9.70 3.68 -7.36
CA GLN A 20 -10.28 4.84 -8.03
C GLN A 20 -11.80 4.85 -7.89
N ALA A 21 -12.45 3.70 -8.05
CA ALA A 21 -13.88 3.58 -7.87
C ALA A 21 -14.28 3.87 -6.41
N PHE A 22 -13.52 3.37 -5.45
CA PHE A 22 -13.75 3.64 -4.03
C PHE A 22 -13.60 5.13 -3.73
N SER A 23 -12.54 5.76 -4.24
CA SER A 23 -12.30 7.19 -4.05
C SER A 23 -13.47 8.03 -4.58
N ALA A 24 -13.96 7.68 -5.76
CA ALA A 24 -15.09 8.41 -6.35
C ALA A 24 -16.37 8.22 -5.54
N SER A 25 -16.66 6.99 -5.11
CA SER A 25 -17.91 6.70 -4.38
C SER A 25 -17.91 7.30 -2.97
N HIS A 26 -16.75 7.51 -2.38
CA HIS A 26 -16.63 8.11 -1.04
C HIS A 26 -16.19 9.56 -1.07
N ALA A 27 -16.08 10.15 -2.25
CA ALA A 27 -15.68 11.55 -2.45
C ALA A 27 -14.41 11.91 -1.69
N LEU A 28 -13.38 11.07 -1.81
CA LEU A 28 -12.11 11.32 -1.16
C LEU A 28 -11.46 12.58 -1.74
N ASP A 29 -10.84 13.38 -0.88
CA ASP A 29 -10.10 14.55 -1.36
C ASP A 29 -8.87 14.10 -2.15
N GLU A 30 -8.35 15.02 -2.97
CA GLU A 30 -7.26 14.72 -3.89
C GLU A 30 -6.00 14.23 -3.16
N ALA A 31 -5.66 14.85 -2.02
CA ALA A 31 -4.49 14.46 -1.25
C ALA A 31 -4.62 13.03 -0.75
N ALA A 32 -5.79 12.63 -0.26
CA ALA A 32 -6.02 11.27 0.20
C ALA A 32 -5.97 10.27 -0.95
N SER A 33 -6.57 10.60 -2.10
CA SER A 33 -6.54 9.75 -3.27
C SER A 33 -5.13 9.52 -3.79
N GLN A 34 -4.32 10.58 -3.87
CA GLN A 34 -2.95 10.48 -4.34
C GLN A 34 -2.07 9.69 -3.37
N ALA A 35 -2.23 9.91 -2.07
CA ALA A 35 -1.50 9.16 -1.06
C ALA A 35 -1.84 7.67 -1.14
N ALA A 36 -3.12 7.35 -1.33
CA ALA A 36 -3.57 5.96 -1.46
C ALA A 36 -3.02 5.30 -2.72
N GLU A 37 -3.01 6.01 -3.85
CA GLU A 37 -2.47 5.48 -5.11
C GLU A 37 -0.98 5.15 -4.97
N LEU A 38 -0.22 6.06 -4.37
CA LEU A 38 1.20 5.85 -4.13
C LEU A 38 1.42 4.63 -3.22
N ALA A 39 0.66 4.57 -2.12
CA ALA A 39 0.80 3.48 -1.16
C ALA A 39 0.49 2.13 -1.82
N LEU A 40 -0.58 2.07 -2.59
CA LEU A 40 -0.98 0.84 -3.26
C LEU A 40 0.09 0.37 -4.24
N ASP A 41 0.58 1.30 -5.06
CA ASP A 41 1.63 0.98 -6.04
C ASP A 41 2.88 0.45 -5.35
N GLU A 42 3.37 1.13 -4.32
CA GLU A 42 4.58 0.74 -3.63
C GLU A 42 4.42 -0.58 -2.86
N LEU A 43 3.34 -0.72 -2.13
CA LEU A 43 3.14 -1.91 -1.30
C LEU A 43 2.86 -3.15 -2.13
N LEU A 44 2.01 -3.05 -3.15
CA LEU A 44 1.72 -4.19 -4.02
C LEU A 44 2.94 -4.58 -4.84
N SER A 45 3.67 -3.60 -5.37
CA SER A 45 4.89 -3.88 -6.12
C SER A 45 5.94 -4.57 -5.27
N ASN A 46 6.07 -4.16 -4.00
CA ASN A 46 6.99 -4.80 -3.06
C ASN A 46 6.60 -6.24 -2.79
N ILE A 47 5.32 -6.51 -2.55
CA ILE A 47 4.84 -7.87 -2.30
C ILE A 47 5.11 -8.75 -3.52
N ILE A 48 4.77 -8.27 -4.69
CA ILE A 48 4.94 -9.04 -5.94
C ILE A 48 6.41 -9.29 -6.22
N ARG A 49 7.27 -8.31 -5.97
CA ARG A 49 8.71 -8.41 -6.25
C ARG A 49 9.43 -9.31 -5.25
N HIS A 50 9.08 -9.19 -3.95
CA HIS A 50 9.78 -9.87 -2.86
C HIS A 50 9.05 -11.11 -2.37
N GLY A 51 7.78 -11.24 -2.65
CA GLY A 51 6.98 -12.37 -2.23
C GLY A 51 7.37 -13.61 -3.01
N ARG A 52 7.75 -14.66 -2.31
CA ARG A 52 8.04 -15.95 -2.92
C ARG A 52 6.81 -16.83 -2.86
N LEU A 53 5.74 -16.30 -3.36
CA LEU A 53 4.49 -16.99 -3.28
C LEU A 53 4.31 -17.85 -4.51
N ASP A 54 3.62 -18.96 -4.33
CA ASP A 54 3.20 -19.75 -5.48
C ASP A 54 2.29 -18.89 -6.34
N ALA A 55 2.71 -18.66 -7.56
CA ALA A 55 1.97 -17.80 -8.48
C ALA A 55 0.56 -18.35 -8.69
N GLY A 56 -0.40 -17.45 -8.78
CA GLY A 56 -1.78 -17.81 -9.09
C GLY A 56 -2.66 -18.10 -7.89
N GLN A 57 -2.17 -17.91 -6.67
CA GLN A 57 -2.99 -18.01 -5.46
C GLN A 57 -3.53 -16.62 -5.11
N HIS A 58 -4.79 -16.55 -4.70
CA HIS A 58 -5.40 -15.30 -4.22
C HIS A 58 -4.85 -14.95 -2.84
N ASP A 59 -3.58 -14.66 -2.78
CA ASP A 59 -2.86 -14.55 -1.53
C ASP A 59 -2.68 -13.12 -1.04
N ILE A 60 -2.98 -12.15 -1.85
CA ILE A 60 -2.95 -10.74 -1.47
C ILE A 60 -4.38 -10.30 -1.23
N VAL A 61 -4.62 -9.68 -0.07
CA VAL A 61 -5.92 -9.13 0.27
C VAL A 61 -5.78 -7.63 0.50
N MET A 62 -6.58 -6.85 -0.20
CA MET A 62 -6.63 -5.40 -0.06
C MET A 62 -7.97 -5.00 0.51
N GLU A 63 -7.97 -4.19 1.56
CA GLU A 63 -9.18 -3.65 2.16
C GLU A 63 -9.09 -2.13 2.22
N LEU A 64 -10.19 -1.47 1.88
CA LEU A 64 -10.34 -0.02 1.96
C LEU A 64 -11.59 0.30 2.75
N ALA A 65 -11.48 1.23 3.67
CA ALA A 65 -12.62 1.70 4.46
C ALA A 65 -12.42 3.16 4.84
N VAL A 66 -13.53 3.87 5.02
CA VAL A 66 -13.53 5.20 5.62
C VAL A 66 -14.08 5.04 7.03
N GLU A 67 -13.26 5.35 8.01
CA GLU A 67 -13.59 5.20 9.44
C GLU A 67 -13.13 6.44 10.21
N GLU A 68 -14.02 7.02 11.00
CA GLU A 68 -13.67 8.12 11.91
C GLU A 68 -12.95 9.27 11.21
N GLY A 69 -13.38 9.61 10.01
CA GLY A 69 -12.81 10.71 9.25
C GLY A 69 -11.47 10.41 8.58
N SER A 70 -11.10 9.14 8.53
CA SER A 70 -9.85 8.70 7.90
C SER A 70 -10.09 7.59 6.89
N LEU A 71 -9.26 7.58 5.86
CA LEU A 71 -9.17 6.44 4.95
C LEU A 71 -8.24 5.41 5.59
N ARG A 72 -8.73 4.18 5.75
CA ARG A 72 -7.91 3.06 6.19
C ARG A 72 -7.62 2.14 5.01
N ILE A 73 -6.35 1.82 4.82
CA ILE A 73 -5.89 0.87 3.82
C ILE A 73 -5.23 -0.28 4.55
N ARG A 74 -5.66 -1.50 4.28
CA ARG A 74 -5.02 -2.69 4.82
C ARG A 74 -4.65 -3.62 3.69
N ILE A 75 -3.39 -4.04 3.65
CA ILE A 75 -2.89 -4.98 2.65
C ILE A 75 -2.22 -6.12 3.39
N SER A 76 -2.63 -7.34 3.08
CA SER A 76 -2.02 -8.52 3.68
C SER A 76 -1.61 -9.52 2.62
N ASP A 77 -0.59 -10.30 2.93
CA ASP A 77 -0.11 -11.38 2.06
C ASP A 77 0.47 -12.51 2.90
N GLY A 78 0.49 -13.71 2.34
CA GLY A 78 1.00 -14.91 3.00
C GLY A 78 2.46 -15.21 2.72
N GLY A 79 3.24 -14.24 2.23
CA GLY A 79 4.65 -14.43 1.92
C GLY A 79 5.53 -14.50 3.15
N ILE A 80 6.83 -14.53 2.91
CA ILE A 80 7.80 -14.51 4.02
C ILE A 80 7.65 -13.22 4.81
N PRO A 81 7.94 -13.25 6.12
CA PRO A 81 7.85 -12.03 6.93
C PRO A 81 8.74 -10.92 6.35
N PHE A 82 8.14 -9.78 6.07
CA PHE A 82 8.86 -8.64 5.51
C PHE A 82 8.14 -7.36 5.90
N ASN A 83 8.83 -6.52 6.70
CA ASN A 83 8.31 -5.21 7.09
C ASN A 83 8.80 -4.16 6.08
N PRO A 84 7.92 -3.61 5.23
CA PRO A 84 8.35 -2.64 4.24
C PRO A 84 8.86 -1.33 4.86
N PHE A 85 8.48 -1.04 6.10
CA PHE A 85 8.84 0.22 6.75
C PHE A 85 10.22 0.18 7.39
N ASP A 86 10.86 -0.98 7.47
CA ASP A 86 12.24 -1.13 7.97
C ASP A 86 13.30 -0.80 6.93
N CYS A 87 12.91 -0.37 5.74
CA CYS A 87 13.86 0.01 4.71
C CYS A 87 14.69 1.21 5.16
N PRO A 88 16.03 1.20 4.98
CA PRO A 88 16.84 2.36 5.32
C PRO A 88 16.50 3.53 4.40
N PRO A 89 16.74 4.78 4.85
CA PRO A 89 16.55 5.94 3.99
C PRO A 89 17.35 5.81 2.70
N PRO A 90 16.83 6.30 1.57
CA PRO A 90 17.61 6.26 0.33
C PRO A 90 18.88 7.09 0.49
N ASP A 91 20.00 6.56 -0.03
CA ASP A 91 21.27 7.27 -0.03
C ASP A 91 21.28 8.21 -1.23
N LEU A 92 21.00 9.48 -0.97
CA LEU A 92 20.92 10.48 -2.02
C LEU A 92 22.28 10.83 -2.62
N ASP A 93 23.36 10.41 -1.97
CA ASP A 93 24.70 10.62 -2.50
C ASP A 93 25.08 9.61 -3.59
N LEU A 94 24.31 8.52 -3.71
CA LEU A 94 24.53 7.54 -4.75
C LEU A 94 23.82 7.94 -6.05
N PRO A 95 24.41 7.64 -7.21
CA PRO A 95 23.70 7.77 -8.48
C PRO A 95 22.41 6.94 -8.47
N LEU A 96 21.42 7.39 -9.23
CA LEU A 96 20.12 6.76 -9.25
C LEU A 96 20.19 5.26 -9.58
N GLU A 97 21.11 4.89 -10.48
CA GLU A 97 21.30 3.50 -10.90
C GLU A 97 21.87 2.60 -9.80
N GLU A 98 22.56 3.18 -8.82
CA GLU A 98 23.17 2.43 -7.72
C GLU A 98 22.30 2.36 -6.48
N ARG A 99 21.17 3.07 -6.47
CA ARG A 99 20.24 3.02 -5.35
C ARG A 99 19.43 1.74 -5.40
N GLU A 100 19.12 1.21 -4.20
CA GLU A 100 18.26 0.03 -4.14
C GLU A 100 16.85 0.38 -4.62
N PRO A 101 16.23 -0.47 -5.46
CA PRO A 101 14.88 -0.21 -5.92
C PRO A 101 13.86 -0.32 -4.78
N GLY A 102 12.86 0.53 -4.82
CA GLY A 102 11.69 0.46 -3.93
C GLY A 102 11.79 1.24 -2.63
N GLY A 103 13.00 1.55 -2.15
CA GLY A 103 13.16 2.22 -0.86
C GLY A 103 12.63 3.64 -0.82
N GLN A 104 12.69 4.36 -1.92
CA GLN A 104 12.25 5.76 -1.99
C GLN A 104 10.74 5.88 -1.87
N GLY A 105 10.00 5.00 -2.54
CA GLY A 105 8.54 5.02 -2.50
C GLY A 105 8.01 4.79 -1.10
N ILE A 106 8.59 3.87 -0.34
CA ILE A 106 8.18 3.59 1.03
C ILE A 106 8.38 4.81 1.92
N HIS A 107 9.48 5.55 1.75
CA HIS A 107 9.69 6.78 2.52
C HIS A 107 8.66 7.85 2.20
N LEU A 108 8.24 7.96 0.94
CA LEU A 108 7.16 8.86 0.56
C LEU A 108 5.84 8.43 1.20
N VAL A 109 5.55 7.13 1.21
CA VAL A 109 4.36 6.61 1.87
C VAL A 109 4.34 7.00 3.35
N LYS A 110 5.46 6.82 4.05
CA LYS A 110 5.58 7.22 5.46
C LYS A 110 5.30 8.72 5.65
N ASN A 111 5.75 9.54 4.72
CA ASN A 111 5.58 11.00 4.82
C ASN A 111 4.13 11.43 4.53
N PHE A 112 3.44 10.74 3.61
CA PHE A 112 2.09 11.14 3.21
C PHE A 112 1.00 10.54 4.09
N MET A 113 1.28 9.43 4.77
CA MET A 113 0.30 8.80 5.66
C MET A 113 0.40 9.36 7.07
N ASP A 114 -0.73 9.50 7.73
CA ASP A 114 -0.77 9.97 9.11
C ASP A 114 -0.39 8.89 10.09
N GLU A 115 -0.72 7.64 9.76
CA GLU A 115 -0.34 6.47 10.55
C GLU A 115 0.02 5.33 9.62
N TYR A 116 0.98 4.53 10.04
CA TYR A 116 1.33 3.30 9.35
C TYR A 116 1.76 2.26 10.38
N ASP A 117 1.42 0.99 10.11
CA ASP A 117 1.71 -0.11 11.00
C ASP A 117 1.98 -1.38 10.21
N TYR A 118 2.83 -2.22 10.76
CA TYR A 118 3.12 -3.53 10.23
C TYR A 118 3.07 -4.56 11.34
N GLU A 119 2.42 -5.70 11.06
CA GLU A 119 2.55 -6.86 11.95
C GLU A 119 2.55 -8.14 11.12
N TYR A 120 3.21 -9.14 11.66
CA TYR A 120 3.14 -10.48 11.11
C TYR A 120 2.33 -11.34 12.07
N ARG A 121 1.15 -11.75 11.62
CA ARG A 121 0.26 -12.57 12.45
C ARG A 121 -0.48 -13.57 11.58
N ASP A 122 -0.79 -14.71 12.17
CA ASP A 122 -1.51 -15.78 11.47
C ASP A 122 -0.85 -16.15 10.15
N ARG A 123 0.49 -16.13 10.13
CA ARG A 123 1.34 -16.43 8.96
C ARG A 123 1.11 -15.45 7.80
N ARG A 124 0.70 -14.24 8.10
CA ARG A 124 0.51 -13.21 7.08
C ARG A 124 1.19 -11.91 7.47
N ASN A 125 1.76 -11.25 6.48
CA ASN A 125 2.18 -9.86 6.61
C ASN A 125 0.93 -8.99 6.54
N VAL A 126 0.76 -8.08 7.49
CA VAL A 126 -0.38 -7.16 7.53
C VAL A 126 0.13 -5.74 7.66
N VAL A 127 -0.13 -4.94 6.64
CA VAL A 127 0.19 -3.51 6.64
C VAL A 127 -1.11 -2.73 6.76
N THR A 128 -1.16 -1.79 7.69
CA THR A 128 -2.31 -0.90 7.86
C THR A 128 -1.85 0.54 7.77
N LEU A 129 -2.52 1.32 6.95
CA LEU A 129 -2.24 2.74 6.75
C LEU A 129 -3.50 3.54 7.02
N ARG A 130 -3.33 4.76 7.56
CA ARG A 130 -4.43 5.69 7.77
C ARG A 130 -4.05 7.06 7.26
N LYS A 131 -4.98 7.66 6.55
CA LYS A 131 -4.85 9.02 6.02
C LYS A 131 -6.07 9.82 6.43
N LYS A 132 -5.87 10.90 7.18
CA LYS A 132 -6.97 11.79 7.54
C LYS A 132 -7.55 12.43 6.28
N LEU A 133 -8.86 12.45 6.21
CA LEU A 133 -9.57 13.07 5.10
C LEU A 133 -9.77 14.54 5.40
N ALA A 134 -9.75 15.37 4.35
CA ALA A 134 -10.06 16.78 4.51
C ALA A 134 -11.48 16.94 5.05
N SER A 135 -11.65 17.84 6.00
CA SER A 135 -12.97 18.14 6.53
C SER A 135 -13.78 18.88 5.49
N ASN A 136 -14.96 18.33 5.13
CA ASN A 136 -15.93 19.02 4.28
C ASN A 136 -16.91 19.83 5.11
N ALA A 137 -16.62 20.08 6.37
CA ALA A 137 -17.47 20.87 7.22
C ALA A 137 -17.57 22.29 6.69
N PRO A 138 -18.77 22.86 6.61
CA PRO A 138 -18.97 24.24 6.15
C PRO A 138 -18.34 25.25 7.10
#